data_3c2319af03c1916519286f7ec2c9ff45
#
_entry.id   3c2319af03c1916519286f7ec2c9ff45
#
_cell.length_a   1.000
_cell.length_b   1.000
_cell.length_c   1.000
_cell.angle_alpha   90.00
_cell.angle_beta   90.00
_cell.angle_gamma   90.00
#
_symmetry.space_group_name_H-M   'P 1'
#
loop_
_entity.id
_entity.type
_entity.pdbx_description
1 polymer ?
#
loop_
_entity_poly.entity_id
_entity_poly.type
_entity_poly.pdbx_seq_one_letter_code
_entity_poly.pdbx_strand_id
1 'polypeptide(L)'
;IRSFELDLHLLGNEWLVMHVPIFDPNSSCRSFADALRIVKAWSDAHPRHVPISFLMECKEEGYAISKTIRPPAREDIEKLDTIIREIYPKDRLITPDDVRAAPGVSFDSPENRLWPTLRSAAGKVMFILHETGRNRDSYVADHPALE
;
A
#
# COMPACT_ATOMS: atom_id res chain seq x y z
N ILE A 1 16.03 -5.19 -5.39
CA ILE A 1 14.57 -5.34 -5.39
C ILE A 1 13.96 -3.96 -5.46
N ARG A 2 12.89 -3.78 -6.25
CA ARG A 2 12.20 -2.50 -6.45
C ARG A 2 10.68 -2.65 -6.42
N SER A 3 10.21 -3.87 -6.27
CA SER A 3 8.79 -4.19 -6.11
C SER A 3 8.65 -5.21 -4.99
N PHE A 4 7.69 -4.97 -4.13
CA PHE A 4 7.30 -5.86 -3.04
C PHE A 4 5.83 -6.18 -3.22
N GLU A 5 5.47 -7.44 -3.06
CA GLU A 5 4.10 -7.87 -2.84
C GLU A 5 3.97 -8.20 -1.35
N LEU A 6 2.95 -7.64 -0.72
CA LEU A 6 2.72 -7.77 0.71
C LEU A 6 1.32 -8.34 0.94
N ASP A 7 1.25 -9.58 1.40
CA ASP A 7 0.03 -10.20 1.90
C ASP A 7 -0.24 -9.66 3.31
N LEU A 8 -1.29 -8.87 3.45
CA LEU A 8 -1.64 -8.18 4.68
C LEU A 8 -2.80 -8.88 5.38
N HIS A 9 -2.58 -9.30 6.61
CA HIS A 9 -3.58 -9.87 7.50
C HIS A 9 -3.82 -8.96 8.70
N LEU A 10 -5.08 -8.83 9.09
CA LEU A 10 -5.45 -8.04 10.26
C LEU A 10 -5.57 -8.93 11.49
N LEU A 11 -4.66 -8.75 12.44
CA LEU A 11 -4.67 -9.42 13.74
C LEU A 11 -5.07 -8.40 14.84
N GLY A 12 -6.29 -8.52 15.32
CA GLY A 12 -6.83 -7.48 16.19
C GLY A 12 -6.95 -6.14 15.47
N ASN A 13 -6.06 -5.21 15.77
CA ASN A 13 -5.97 -3.89 15.14
C ASN A 13 -4.62 -3.65 14.44
N GLU A 14 -3.80 -4.67 14.33
CA GLU A 14 -2.46 -4.60 13.74
C GLU A 14 -2.43 -5.27 12.37
N TRP A 15 -1.85 -4.58 11.38
CA TRP A 15 -1.57 -5.14 10.09
C TRP A 15 -0.25 -5.91 10.09
N LEU A 16 -0.33 -7.18 9.73
CA LEU A 16 0.80 -8.10 9.68
C LEU A 16 1.09 -8.54 8.25
N VAL A 17 2.35 -8.71 7.94
CA VAL A 17 2.82 -9.23 6.66
C VAL A 17 3.10 -10.73 6.84
N MET A 18 2.31 -11.58 6.21
CA MET A 18 2.51 -13.03 6.21
C MET A 18 1.71 -13.68 5.08
N HIS A 19 2.25 -14.74 4.48
CA HIS A 19 1.60 -15.43 3.38
C HIS A 19 0.39 -16.25 3.86
N VAL A 20 0.63 -17.25 4.70
CA VAL A 20 -0.45 -18.09 5.25
C VAL A 20 -0.31 -18.15 6.77
N PRO A 21 -1.18 -17.50 7.54
CA PRO A 21 -0.99 -17.26 8.97
C PRO A 21 -0.68 -18.48 9.84
N ILE A 22 -1.17 -19.66 9.47
CA ILE A 22 -1.03 -20.89 10.27
C ILE A 22 0.07 -21.78 9.74
N PHE A 23 0.24 -21.84 8.42
CA PHE A 23 1.17 -22.75 7.78
C PHE A 23 2.50 -22.09 7.43
N ASP A 24 2.48 -20.81 7.11
CA ASP A 24 3.67 -20.02 6.78
C ASP A 24 3.54 -18.60 7.38
N PRO A 25 3.57 -18.49 8.72
CA PRO A 25 3.44 -17.21 9.42
C PRO A 25 4.74 -16.41 9.45
N ASN A 26 5.83 -16.98 8.98
CA ASN A 26 7.14 -16.36 9.08
C ASN A 26 7.39 -15.41 7.90
N SER A 27 7.67 -14.18 8.23
CA SER A 27 8.17 -13.17 7.28
C SER A 27 9.42 -12.51 7.84
N SER A 28 10.25 -11.92 6.98
CA SER A 28 11.44 -11.18 7.41
C SER A 28 11.09 -9.98 8.30
N CYS A 29 9.88 -9.46 8.17
CA CYS A 29 9.35 -8.41 9.01
C CYS A 29 7.83 -8.61 9.15
N ARG A 30 7.38 -8.92 10.36
CA ARG A 30 5.99 -9.30 10.61
C ARG A 30 5.03 -8.11 10.65
N SER A 31 5.44 -6.98 11.22
CA SER A 31 4.62 -5.78 11.26
C SER A 31 4.70 -5.02 9.93
N PHE A 32 3.55 -4.62 9.38
CA PHE A 32 3.51 -3.79 8.18
C PHE A 32 4.26 -2.47 8.38
N ALA A 33 4.03 -1.80 9.49
CA ALA A 33 4.70 -0.54 9.80
C ALA A 33 6.23 -0.70 9.89
N ASP A 34 6.72 -1.79 10.49
CA ASP A 34 8.15 -2.04 10.60
C ASP A 34 8.77 -2.41 9.24
N ALA A 35 8.06 -3.16 8.40
CA ALA A 35 8.49 -3.43 7.03
C ALA A 35 8.67 -2.12 6.26
N LEU A 36 7.72 -1.20 6.38
CA LEU A 36 7.82 0.12 5.75
C LEU A 36 8.99 0.95 6.29
N ARG A 37 9.22 0.95 7.61
CA ARG A 37 10.35 1.67 8.24
C ARG A 37 11.70 1.15 7.77
N ILE A 38 11.85 -0.16 7.61
CA ILE A 38 13.08 -0.78 7.09
C ILE A 38 13.36 -0.30 5.67
N VAL A 39 12.36 -0.34 4.79
CA VAL A 39 12.52 0.13 3.40
C VAL A 39 12.72 1.64 3.36
N LYS A 40 12.05 2.41 4.23
CA LYS A 40 12.24 3.87 4.34
C LYS A 40 13.67 4.22 4.73
N ALA A 41 14.23 3.54 5.72
CA ALA A 41 15.62 3.77 6.15
C ALA A 41 16.61 3.50 5.00
N TRP A 42 16.40 2.42 4.25
CA TRP A 42 17.20 2.16 3.05
C TRP A 42 17.02 3.24 1.98
N SER A 43 15.79 3.65 1.72
CA SER A 43 15.43 4.69 0.76
C SER A 43 16.09 6.03 1.10
N ASP A 44 16.12 6.40 2.38
CA ASP A 44 16.76 7.64 2.84
C ASP A 44 18.27 7.62 2.64
N ALA A 45 18.90 6.46 2.83
CA ALA A 45 20.33 6.26 2.57
C ALA A 45 20.66 6.26 1.06
N HIS A 46 19.65 6.09 0.19
CA HIS A 46 19.82 5.99 -1.26
C HIS A 46 18.85 6.94 -2.00
N PRO A 47 18.93 8.27 -1.79
CA PRO A 47 17.87 9.22 -2.20
C PRO A 47 17.64 9.32 -3.70
N ARG A 48 18.46 8.68 -4.53
CA ARG A 48 18.32 8.65 -6.00
C ARG A 48 17.94 7.26 -6.53
N HIS A 49 17.44 6.38 -5.69
CA HIS A 49 16.96 5.08 -6.16
C HIS A 49 15.78 5.23 -7.13
N VAL A 50 15.61 4.28 -8.04
CA VAL A 50 14.40 4.21 -8.87
C VAL A 50 13.17 3.96 -7.97
N PRO A 51 11.97 4.37 -8.40
CA PRO A 51 10.76 4.17 -7.61
C PRO A 51 10.61 2.74 -7.08
N ILE A 52 10.16 2.61 -5.85
CA ILE A 52 9.83 1.33 -5.23
C ILE A 52 8.31 1.21 -5.22
N SER A 53 7.78 0.09 -5.67
CA SER A 53 6.35 -0.22 -5.58
C SER A 53 6.05 -1.24 -4.48
N PHE A 54 4.97 -1.00 -3.76
CA PHE A 54 4.37 -1.94 -2.83
C PHE A 54 3.00 -2.33 -3.37
N LEU A 55 2.82 -3.59 -3.72
CA LEU A 55 1.54 -4.18 -4.05
C LEU A 55 0.98 -4.77 -2.76
N MET A 56 -0.13 -4.23 -2.28
CA MET A 56 -0.75 -4.62 -1.02
C MET A 56 -2.01 -5.43 -1.28
N GLU A 57 -2.04 -6.67 -0.83
CA GLU A 57 -3.20 -7.53 -0.87
C GLU A 57 -3.76 -7.72 0.53
N CYS A 58 -4.92 -7.15 0.82
CA CYS A 58 -5.58 -7.28 2.11
C CYS A 58 -6.37 -8.58 2.13
N LYS A 59 -5.89 -9.57 2.87
CA LYS A 59 -6.53 -10.89 2.92
C LYS A 59 -7.84 -10.81 3.69
N GLU A 60 -8.94 -11.13 3.00
CA GLU A 60 -10.29 -11.15 3.57
C GLU A 60 -10.62 -12.45 4.31
N GLU A 61 -9.76 -13.45 4.21
CA GLU A 61 -10.00 -14.76 4.77
C GLU A 61 -9.89 -14.75 6.30
N GLY A 62 -11.03 -14.96 6.95
CA GLY A 62 -11.05 -15.31 8.36
C GLY A 62 -10.70 -16.80 8.52
N TYR A 63 -9.63 -17.09 9.26
CA TYR A 63 -9.29 -18.47 9.55
C TYR A 63 -10.15 -18.99 10.71
N ALA A 64 -10.92 -20.06 10.45
CA ALA A 64 -11.74 -20.71 11.46
C ALA A 64 -10.94 -21.16 12.71
N ILE A 65 -9.63 -21.29 12.57
CA ILE A 65 -8.70 -21.75 13.63
C ILE A 65 -8.14 -20.56 14.44
N SER A 66 -8.19 -19.33 13.91
CA SER A 66 -7.74 -18.14 14.65
C SER A 66 -8.87 -17.12 14.75
N LYS A 67 -9.48 -17.04 15.91
CA LYS A 67 -10.50 -16.02 16.22
C LYS A 67 -9.97 -14.59 16.25
N THR A 68 -8.67 -14.42 16.15
CA THR A 68 -7.98 -13.13 16.23
C THR A 68 -7.65 -12.53 14.86
N ILE A 69 -7.58 -13.37 13.80
CA ILE A 69 -7.45 -12.91 12.42
C ILE A 69 -8.85 -12.75 11.87
N ARG A 70 -9.18 -11.55 11.46
CA ARG A 70 -10.49 -11.19 10.91
C ARG A 70 -10.38 -10.52 9.56
N PRO A 71 -11.43 -10.60 8.74
CA PRO A 71 -11.52 -9.76 7.54
C PRO A 71 -11.41 -8.28 7.91
N PRO A 72 -10.69 -7.48 7.11
CA PRO A 72 -10.63 -6.05 7.31
C PRO A 72 -11.99 -5.42 7.03
N ALA A 73 -12.37 -4.45 7.84
CA ALA A 73 -13.44 -3.52 7.55
C ALA A 73 -12.86 -2.30 6.80
N ARG A 74 -13.74 -1.44 6.30
CA ARG A 74 -13.35 -0.20 5.62
C ARG A 74 -12.38 0.65 6.46
N GLU A 75 -12.71 0.86 7.72
CA GLU A 75 -11.92 1.66 8.65
C GLU A 75 -10.51 1.09 8.90
N ASP A 76 -10.35 -0.21 8.68
CA ASP A 76 -9.04 -0.85 8.80
C ASP A 76 -8.18 -0.54 7.56
N ILE A 77 -8.78 -0.47 6.37
CA ILE A 77 -8.07 -0.09 5.14
C ILE A 77 -7.65 1.39 5.21
N GLU A 78 -8.49 2.26 5.75
CA GLU A 78 -8.14 3.67 5.99
C GLU A 78 -6.93 3.84 6.92
N LYS A 79 -6.74 2.90 7.86
CA LYS A 79 -5.54 2.89 8.71
C LYS A 79 -4.26 2.60 7.95
N LEU A 80 -4.31 1.90 6.81
CA LEU A 80 -3.12 1.71 5.96
C LEU A 80 -2.61 3.05 5.46
N ASP A 81 -3.50 3.94 5.00
CA ASP A 81 -3.11 5.29 4.59
C ASP A 81 -2.47 6.06 5.73
N THR A 82 -3.04 5.97 6.92
CA THR A 82 -2.49 6.62 8.11
C THR A 82 -1.07 6.12 8.38
N ILE A 83 -0.86 4.81 8.40
CA ILE A 83 0.47 4.20 8.62
C ILE A 83 1.46 4.62 7.53
N ILE A 84 1.03 4.63 6.28
CA ILE A 84 1.88 5.04 5.15
C ILE A 84 2.29 6.50 5.30
N ARG A 85 1.34 7.40 5.56
CA ARG A 85 1.58 8.86 5.68
C ARG A 85 2.41 9.23 6.91
N GLU A 86 2.32 8.46 7.99
CA GLU A 86 3.19 8.64 9.17
C GLU A 86 4.65 8.28 8.89
N ILE A 87 4.90 7.33 7.96
CA ILE A 87 6.24 6.84 7.66
C ILE A 87 6.84 7.56 6.45
N TYR A 88 6.03 7.80 5.41
CA TYR A 88 6.47 8.47 4.18
C TYR A 88 5.81 9.83 4.04
N PRO A 89 6.57 10.94 4.06
CA PRO A 89 6.03 12.26 3.78
C PRO A 89 5.58 12.36 2.31
N LYS A 90 4.66 13.28 2.02
CA LYS A 90 4.00 13.41 0.70
C LYS A 90 5.00 13.53 -0.47
N ASP A 91 6.08 14.25 -0.29
CA ASP A 91 7.13 14.42 -1.31
C ASP A 91 7.91 13.14 -1.64
N ARG A 92 7.78 12.11 -0.80
CA ARG A 92 8.39 10.79 -1.01
C ARG A 92 7.41 9.77 -1.57
N LEU A 93 6.17 10.16 -1.84
CA LEU A 93 5.13 9.32 -2.42
C LEU A 93 4.91 9.64 -3.90
N ILE A 94 4.52 8.64 -4.67
CA ILE A 94 3.86 8.77 -5.96
C ILE A 94 2.40 8.39 -5.72
N THR A 95 1.53 9.38 -5.76
CA THR A 95 0.09 9.20 -5.53
C THR A 95 -0.66 9.05 -6.85
N PRO A 96 -1.91 8.57 -6.85
CA PRO A 96 -2.74 8.56 -8.04
C PRO A 96 -2.86 9.94 -8.71
N ASP A 97 -2.91 11.03 -7.94
CA ASP A 97 -2.99 12.38 -8.49
C ASP A 97 -1.70 12.84 -9.16
N ASP A 98 -0.55 12.30 -8.77
CA ASP A 98 0.73 12.55 -9.47
C ASP A 98 0.77 11.93 -10.88
N VAL A 99 -0.09 10.95 -11.16
CA VAL A 99 -0.11 10.21 -12.44
C VAL A 99 -1.37 10.48 -13.26
N ARG A 100 -2.29 11.33 -12.78
CA ARG A 100 -3.44 11.79 -13.55
C ARG A 100 -3.10 12.98 -14.43
N ALA A 101 -3.76 13.07 -15.60
CA ALA A 101 -3.67 14.23 -16.47
C ALA A 101 -4.27 15.49 -15.85
N ALA A 102 -5.31 15.32 -15.01
CA ALA A 102 -5.95 16.39 -14.26
C ALA A 102 -6.73 15.81 -13.07
N PRO A 103 -6.98 16.58 -12.00
CA PRO A 103 -7.79 16.13 -10.87
C PRO A 103 -9.17 15.63 -11.31
N GLY A 104 -9.59 14.49 -10.76
CA GLY A 104 -10.90 13.89 -11.06
C GLY A 104 -11.03 13.17 -12.40
N VAL A 105 -9.98 13.14 -13.20
CA VAL A 105 -9.99 12.41 -14.48
C VAL A 105 -9.80 10.92 -14.22
N SER A 106 -10.61 10.08 -14.89
CA SER A 106 -10.51 8.63 -14.78
C SER A 106 -9.21 8.09 -15.38
N PHE A 107 -8.67 7.03 -14.78
CA PHE A 107 -7.55 6.26 -15.33
C PHE A 107 -7.93 5.33 -16.47
N ASP A 108 -9.20 5.21 -16.84
CA ASP A 108 -9.68 4.24 -17.84
C ASP A 108 -9.04 4.47 -19.22
N SER A 109 -8.78 5.72 -19.56
CA SER A 109 -8.13 6.09 -20.82
C SER A 109 -6.62 6.32 -20.64
N PRO A 110 -5.76 5.76 -21.51
CA PRO A 110 -4.30 5.93 -21.42
C PRO A 110 -3.83 7.38 -21.48
N GLU A 111 -4.53 8.24 -22.24
CA GLU A 111 -4.25 9.68 -22.35
C GLU A 111 -4.40 10.44 -21.03
N ASN A 112 -5.13 9.87 -20.09
CA ASN A 112 -5.35 10.42 -18.76
C ASN A 112 -4.25 10.04 -17.76
N ARG A 113 -3.24 9.29 -18.21
CA ARG A 113 -2.14 8.78 -17.38
C ARG A 113 -0.85 9.49 -17.74
N LEU A 114 -0.42 10.43 -16.90
CA LEU A 114 0.82 11.17 -17.07
C LEU A 114 1.84 10.73 -16.03
N TRP A 115 2.46 9.58 -16.28
CA TRP A 115 3.48 9.07 -15.39
C TRP A 115 4.65 10.04 -15.23
N PRO A 116 5.13 10.28 -14.02
CA PRO A 116 6.30 11.10 -13.79
C PRO A 116 7.53 10.48 -14.45
N THR A 117 8.48 11.32 -14.84
CA THR A 117 9.77 10.82 -15.36
C THR A 117 10.53 10.07 -14.27
N LEU A 118 11.40 9.14 -14.65
CA LEU A 118 12.26 8.46 -13.67
C LEU A 118 13.08 9.43 -12.82
N ARG A 119 13.45 10.56 -13.39
CA ARG A 119 14.18 11.61 -12.68
C ARG A 119 13.35 12.26 -11.59
N SER A 120 12.10 12.62 -11.88
CA SER A 120 11.20 13.25 -10.90
C SER A 120 10.64 12.27 -9.88
N ALA A 121 10.63 10.98 -10.22
CA ALA A 121 10.18 9.90 -9.34
C ALA A 121 11.32 9.25 -8.53
N ALA A 122 12.58 9.68 -8.75
CA ALA A 122 13.73 9.15 -8.02
C ALA A 122 13.57 9.37 -6.51
N GLY A 123 13.85 8.35 -5.71
CA GLY A 123 13.74 8.37 -4.26
C GLY A 123 12.33 8.27 -3.72
N LYS A 124 11.32 8.09 -4.59
CA LYS A 124 9.92 7.95 -4.18
C LYS A 124 9.46 6.50 -4.11
N VAL A 125 8.35 6.28 -3.44
CA VAL A 125 7.66 4.99 -3.35
C VAL A 125 6.22 5.14 -3.82
N MET A 126 5.61 4.03 -4.23
CA MET A 126 4.23 3.95 -4.67
C MET A 126 3.55 2.78 -3.98
N PHE A 127 2.37 3.01 -3.44
CA PHE A 127 1.53 1.98 -2.86
C PHE A 127 0.36 1.68 -3.79
N ILE A 128 0.12 0.41 -4.04
CA ILE A 128 -0.92 -0.08 -4.93
C ILE A 128 -1.79 -1.03 -4.13
N LEU A 129 -3.06 -0.66 -3.92
CA LEU A 129 -4.04 -1.54 -3.31
C LEU A 129 -4.50 -2.56 -4.37
N HIS A 130 -4.08 -3.82 -4.20
CA HIS A 130 -4.43 -4.93 -5.08
C HIS A 130 -5.71 -5.59 -4.59
N GLU A 131 -6.81 -4.86 -4.74
CA GLU A 131 -8.12 -5.26 -4.27
C GLU A 131 -9.18 -5.19 -5.36
N THR A 132 -10.18 -6.04 -5.25
CA THR A 132 -11.41 -6.01 -6.05
C THR A 132 -12.62 -6.10 -5.13
N GLY A 133 -13.80 -5.70 -5.63
CA GLY A 133 -15.05 -5.84 -4.88
C GLY A 133 -15.26 -4.76 -3.82
N ARG A 134 -16.01 -5.12 -2.78
CA ARG A 134 -16.59 -4.16 -1.83
C ARG A 134 -15.58 -3.26 -1.13
N ASN A 135 -14.47 -3.82 -0.69
CA ASN A 135 -13.46 -3.05 0.07
C ASN A 135 -12.85 -1.95 -0.81
N ARG A 136 -12.43 -2.30 -2.03
CA ARG A 136 -11.93 -1.33 -3.00
C ARG A 136 -13.00 -0.30 -3.36
N ASP A 137 -14.21 -0.74 -3.68
CA ASP A 137 -15.29 0.14 -4.13
C ASP A 137 -15.67 1.13 -3.05
N SER A 138 -15.73 0.69 -1.79
CA SER A 138 -15.98 1.52 -0.62
C SER A 138 -14.87 2.54 -0.41
N TYR A 139 -13.61 2.10 -0.47
CA TYR A 139 -12.45 2.98 -0.30
C TYR A 139 -12.42 4.06 -1.38
N VAL A 140 -12.59 3.70 -2.66
CA VAL A 140 -12.56 4.66 -3.78
C VAL A 140 -13.72 5.66 -3.71
N ALA A 141 -14.91 5.22 -3.26
CA ALA A 141 -16.08 6.10 -3.17
C ALA A 141 -15.87 7.27 -2.20
N ASP A 142 -15.09 7.07 -1.15
CA ASP A 142 -14.85 8.08 -0.13
C ASP A 142 -13.54 8.87 -0.34
N HIS A 143 -12.72 8.45 -1.30
CA HIS A 143 -11.47 9.10 -1.66
C HIS A 143 -11.49 9.56 -3.13
N PRO A 144 -12.39 10.50 -3.51
CA PRO A 144 -12.51 10.96 -4.91
C PRO A 144 -11.24 11.67 -5.40
N ALA A 145 -10.45 12.20 -4.49
CA ALA A 145 -9.19 12.91 -4.75
C ALA A 145 -8.00 12.04 -4.28
N LEU A 146 -7.87 10.87 -4.41
CA LEU A 146 -6.79 9.92 -4.04
C LEU A 146 -5.38 10.59 -3.90
N GLU A 147 -5.29 11.52 -2.98
CA GLU A 147 -4.06 12.29 -2.68
C GLU A 147 -2.99 11.45 -1.98
#